data_a5190cd597c9a9fca1877a6d7072d0ad
#
_entry.id   a5190cd597c9a9fca1877a6d7072d0ad
#
_cell.length_a   1.000
_cell.length_b   1.000
_cell.length_c   1.000
_cell.angle_alpha   90.00
_cell.angle_beta   90.00
_cell.angle_gamma   90.00
#
_symmetry.space_group_name_H-M   'P 1'
#
loop_
_entity.id
_entity.type
_entity.pdbx_description
1 polymer ?
#
loop_
_entity_poly.entity_id
_entity_poly.type
_entity_poly.pdbx_seq_one_letter_code
_entity_poly.pdbx_strand_id
1 'polypeptide(L)'
;MSAELAVIYGGYSKAGLKKENQDSFAAYQPTLGITRYKGIAACVADGVSCSENAQHASATSVTTFLKDYYSTPDSWDVKTAAQRVLGPLNAWLYHHGRQASAKHNALVTTFSSMVLKSNTAHIFHVGDSQILRLRGNTVEPLTRPHTHQHGNGQELLSRALGMDSNLDIDYHTTDIQAGDLLIATTDGVHGFISYSELKQLLAPLQRTEAANQHEVEQVAQVVVNQALAHGSDDNLTCFILRVNTVPSKNIEEAHQELTTRKIPPALKVGDKIDCFQVEEVIYAGTRSHLYQVTDRRDQQRYVLKVPSLNFAEDLVYLEGFVREQWVGNRIDHENIMRILPAEPNGQFLYHTCEEIKGATLRQWIHDHPNASLHEVRAIIEKVIQALRVFQRAGILHRDLKPENIMITTVGQVKLIDFGTVSVRGLAEINSPIKEDAPVGSVNYIAPETVVDGTAIMQSDLFSLAVIVYEMLAQALPYKMEKVHRRGAKSVTEWQYESLREYRPDLPLWLDLALEKACHPSYKQRYDAYSEFWNDLLKPNAELMQLNNRKPLLEQNGSRVWQIFSLILCAIVILQWYFLAQH
;
A
#
# COMPACT_ATOMS: atom_id res chain seq x y z
N MET A 1 14.81 -8.04 6.72
CA MET A 1 13.84 -9.00 6.12
C MET A 1 12.53 -8.73 6.81
N SER A 2 11.45 -8.41 6.07
CA SER A 2 10.12 -8.26 6.67
C SER A 2 9.71 -9.60 7.27
N ALA A 3 9.14 -9.56 8.49
CA ALA A 3 8.57 -10.76 9.11
C ALA A 3 7.52 -11.36 8.14
N GLU A 4 7.44 -12.67 8.09
CA GLU A 4 6.44 -13.38 7.29
C GLU A 4 5.34 -13.90 8.22
N LEU A 5 4.16 -14.19 7.66
CA LEU A 5 3.08 -14.81 8.40
C LEU A 5 3.51 -16.22 8.82
N ALA A 6 3.62 -16.43 10.12
CA ALA A 6 3.92 -17.74 10.70
C ALA A 6 2.90 -18.08 11.77
N VAL A 7 2.35 -19.28 11.65
CA VAL A 7 1.38 -19.83 12.60
C VAL A 7 1.80 -21.21 13.05
N ILE A 8 1.29 -21.64 14.20
CA ILE A 8 1.32 -23.01 14.67
C ILE A 8 -0.14 -23.41 14.93
N TYR A 9 -0.50 -24.60 14.53
CA TYR A 9 -1.87 -25.08 14.72
C TYR A 9 -1.90 -26.55 15.14
N GLY A 10 -2.96 -26.91 15.80
CA GLY A 10 -3.24 -28.27 16.19
C GLY A 10 -4.71 -28.43 16.56
N GLY A 11 -5.21 -29.62 16.47
CA GLY A 11 -6.59 -29.90 16.81
C GLY A 11 -6.75 -31.30 17.37
N TYR A 12 -7.85 -31.49 18.05
CA TYR A 12 -8.28 -32.80 18.57
C TYR A 12 -9.76 -32.97 18.36
N SER A 13 -10.16 -34.16 17.88
CA SER A 13 -11.54 -34.52 17.64
C SER A 13 -11.83 -35.91 18.18
N LYS A 14 -13.01 -36.09 18.78
CA LYS A 14 -13.42 -37.34 19.41
C LYS A 14 -14.92 -37.58 19.21
N ALA A 15 -15.30 -38.84 18.98
CA ALA A 15 -16.73 -39.24 18.84
C ALA A 15 -17.57 -39.01 20.10
N GLY A 16 -16.92 -38.81 21.27
CA GLY A 16 -17.65 -38.69 22.54
C GLY A 16 -18.44 -39.96 22.90
N LEU A 17 -19.73 -39.80 23.17
CA LEU A 17 -20.67 -40.90 23.43
C LEU A 17 -21.36 -41.43 22.16
N LYS A 18 -21.17 -40.80 21.01
CA LYS A 18 -21.73 -41.24 19.71
C LYS A 18 -20.93 -42.43 19.18
N LYS A 19 -21.58 -43.21 18.29
CA LYS A 19 -20.93 -44.37 17.64
C LYS A 19 -19.91 -43.98 16.61
N GLU A 20 -20.12 -42.85 15.94
CA GLU A 20 -19.28 -42.33 14.86
C GLU A 20 -18.94 -40.88 15.13
N ASN A 21 -17.77 -40.49 14.70
CA ASN A 21 -17.36 -39.07 14.72
C ASN A 21 -17.78 -38.43 13.41
N GLN A 22 -18.77 -37.55 13.46
CA GLN A 22 -19.30 -36.81 12.31
C GLN A 22 -18.61 -35.46 12.13
N ASP A 23 -17.76 -35.07 13.07
CA ASP A 23 -16.92 -33.87 12.98
C ASP A 23 -15.71 -34.11 12.08
N SER A 24 -15.28 -33.05 11.43
CA SER A 24 -14.04 -33.01 10.65
C SER A 24 -13.36 -31.67 10.77
N PHE A 25 -12.03 -31.65 10.81
CA PHE A 25 -11.25 -30.45 10.71
C PHE A 25 -9.99 -30.69 9.88
N ALA A 26 -9.46 -29.65 9.26
CA ALA A 26 -8.15 -29.67 8.63
C ALA A 26 -7.60 -28.25 8.50
N ALA A 27 -6.28 -28.18 8.39
CA ALA A 27 -5.56 -26.94 8.08
C ALA A 27 -4.46 -27.22 7.07
N TYR A 28 -4.15 -26.23 6.28
CA TYR A 28 -3.05 -26.30 5.32
C TYR A 28 -2.25 -25.00 5.32
N GLN A 29 -0.96 -25.14 5.57
CA GLN A 29 0.03 -24.09 5.45
C GLN A 29 0.92 -24.42 4.24
N PRO A 30 0.75 -23.70 3.14
CA PRO A 30 1.57 -23.91 1.95
C PRO A 30 3.00 -23.40 2.13
N THR A 31 3.85 -23.63 1.12
CA THR A 31 5.19 -23.02 1.07
C THR A 31 5.11 -21.51 1.04
N LEU A 32 6.17 -20.82 1.51
CA LEU A 32 6.21 -19.36 1.69
C LEU A 32 5.74 -18.55 0.48
N GLY A 33 6.08 -18.97 -0.75
CA GLY A 33 5.62 -18.31 -1.97
C GLY A 33 4.09 -18.32 -2.12
N ILE A 34 3.45 -19.46 -1.87
CA ILE A 34 1.99 -19.61 -1.99
C ILE A 34 1.28 -18.94 -0.80
N THR A 35 1.85 -19.00 0.41
CA THR A 35 1.31 -18.32 1.61
C THR A 35 1.10 -16.83 1.35
N ARG A 36 1.99 -16.20 0.60
CA ARG A 36 1.88 -14.76 0.28
C ARG A 36 0.62 -14.42 -0.54
N TYR A 37 0.21 -15.30 -1.45
CA TYR A 37 -0.93 -15.05 -2.35
C TYR A 37 -2.24 -15.65 -1.84
N LYS A 38 -2.18 -16.84 -1.21
CA LYS A 38 -3.36 -17.60 -0.77
C LYS A 38 -3.58 -17.60 0.74
N GLY A 39 -2.55 -17.28 1.53
CA GLY A 39 -2.63 -17.35 2.99
C GLY A 39 -2.54 -18.78 3.51
N ILE A 40 -2.91 -18.95 4.79
CA ILE A 40 -3.00 -20.22 5.52
C ILE A 40 -4.47 -20.46 5.82
N ALA A 41 -5.00 -21.62 5.43
CA ALA A 41 -6.42 -21.94 5.61
C ALA A 41 -6.61 -23.06 6.62
N ALA A 42 -7.64 -22.91 7.46
CA ALA A 42 -8.12 -23.94 8.37
C ALA A 42 -9.66 -23.98 8.33
N CYS A 43 -10.23 -25.15 8.52
CA CYS A 43 -11.68 -25.33 8.56
C CYS A 43 -12.09 -26.44 9.52
N VAL A 44 -13.30 -26.27 10.06
CA VAL A 44 -14.00 -27.22 10.91
C VAL A 44 -15.42 -27.41 10.34
N ALA A 45 -15.91 -28.60 10.36
CA ALA A 45 -17.26 -28.96 9.92
C ALA A 45 -17.84 -30.01 10.85
N ASP A 46 -19.12 -29.86 11.21
CA ASP A 46 -19.89 -30.77 12.01
C ASP A 46 -21.01 -31.35 11.17
N GLY A 47 -21.02 -32.63 11.02
CA GLY A 47 -22.03 -33.36 10.24
C GLY A 47 -23.36 -33.45 10.97
N VAL A 48 -24.42 -32.89 10.40
CA VAL A 48 -25.73 -32.81 11.05
C VAL A 48 -26.30 -34.21 11.36
N SER A 49 -26.52 -34.52 12.64
CA SER A 49 -26.83 -35.85 13.15
C SER A 49 -28.09 -36.51 12.54
N CYS A 50 -29.04 -35.74 11.99
CA CYS A 50 -30.21 -36.29 11.28
C CYS A 50 -29.90 -36.67 9.81
N SER A 51 -28.69 -36.42 9.31
CA SER A 51 -28.23 -36.75 7.96
C SER A 51 -27.59 -38.14 7.94
N GLU A 52 -28.01 -39.01 7.02
CA GLU A 52 -27.54 -40.40 6.96
C GLU A 52 -26.03 -40.55 6.68
N ASN A 53 -25.43 -39.57 6.00
CA ASN A 53 -24.01 -39.56 5.64
C ASN A 53 -23.31 -38.30 6.17
N ALA A 54 -23.61 -37.89 7.39
CA ALA A 54 -23.11 -36.69 8.03
C ALA A 54 -21.57 -36.64 8.09
N GLN A 55 -20.91 -37.74 8.46
CA GLN A 55 -19.45 -37.86 8.46
C GLN A 55 -18.85 -37.67 7.07
N HIS A 56 -19.49 -38.20 6.03
CA HIS A 56 -19.02 -38.01 4.66
C HIS A 56 -19.19 -36.55 4.21
N ALA A 57 -20.28 -35.90 4.62
CA ALA A 57 -20.52 -34.49 4.31
C ALA A 57 -19.46 -33.59 4.95
N SER A 58 -19.16 -33.73 6.24
CA SER A 58 -18.17 -32.94 6.93
C SER A 58 -16.74 -33.15 6.38
N ALA A 59 -16.33 -34.42 6.23
CA ALA A 59 -15.01 -34.79 5.70
C ALA A 59 -14.80 -34.29 4.26
N THR A 60 -15.82 -34.44 3.40
CA THR A 60 -15.77 -33.95 2.02
C THR A 60 -15.68 -32.43 1.98
N SER A 61 -16.47 -31.74 2.82
CA SER A 61 -16.48 -30.28 2.84
C SER A 61 -15.10 -29.71 3.21
N VAL A 62 -14.49 -30.24 4.26
CA VAL A 62 -13.16 -29.82 4.74
C VAL A 62 -12.08 -30.09 3.70
N THR A 63 -12.03 -31.31 3.17
CA THR A 63 -10.94 -31.69 2.23
C THR A 63 -11.08 -31.02 0.87
N THR A 64 -12.30 -30.91 0.33
CA THR A 64 -12.56 -30.27 -0.96
C THR A 64 -12.31 -28.77 -0.87
N PHE A 65 -12.77 -28.12 0.20
CA PHE A 65 -12.52 -26.70 0.37
C PHE A 65 -11.01 -26.40 0.33
N LEU A 66 -10.20 -27.06 1.12
CA LEU A 66 -8.75 -26.81 1.14
C LEU A 66 -8.10 -27.09 -0.22
N LYS A 67 -8.39 -28.26 -0.82
CA LYS A 67 -7.81 -28.64 -2.10
C LYS A 67 -8.15 -27.64 -3.20
N ASP A 68 -9.43 -27.32 -3.34
CA ASP A 68 -9.91 -26.49 -4.45
C ASP A 68 -9.59 -25.01 -4.23
N TYR A 69 -9.58 -24.52 -2.98
CA TYR A 69 -9.20 -23.17 -2.64
C TYR A 69 -7.77 -22.85 -3.12
N TYR A 70 -6.81 -23.72 -2.83
CA TYR A 70 -5.42 -23.53 -3.28
C TYR A 70 -5.22 -23.81 -4.79
N SER A 71 -6.19 -24.41 -5.45
CA SER A 71 -6.20 -24.61 -6.90
C SER A 71 -6.79 -23.44 -7.68
N THR A 72 -7.40 -22.45 -7.01
CA THR A 72 -7.91 -21.23 -7.66
C THR A 72 -6.76 -20.33 -8.14
N PRO A 73 -6.98 -19.48 -9.16
CA PRO A 73 -5.98 -18.54 -9.64
C PRO A 73 -5.40 -17.65 -8.51
N ASP A 74 -4.09 -17.39 -8.54
CA ASP A 74 -3.42 -16.56 -7.54
C ASP A 74 -3.86 -15.09 -7.58
N SER A 75 -4.42 -14.64 -8.71
CA SER A 75 -4.98 -13.31 -8.90
C SER A 75 -6.33 -13.09 -8.20
N TRP A 76 -7.00 -14.16 -7.73
CA TRP A 76 -8.26 -14.00 -7.02
C TRP A 76 -8.03 -13.63 -5.55
N ASP A 77 -8.84 -12.68 -5.06
CA ASP A 77 -8.89 -12.39 -3.63
C ASP A 77 -9.47 -13.58 -2.84
N VAL A 78 -9.25 -13.57 -1.52
CA VAL A 78 -9.69 -14.67 -0.63
C VAL A 78 -11.20 -14.89 -0.70
N LYS A 79 -11.98 -13.81 -0.75
CA LYS A 79 -13.45 -13.89 -0.79
C LYS A 79 -13.93 -14.54 -2.08
N THR A 80 -13.44 -14.07 -3.21
CA THR A 80 -13.79 -14.61 -4.54
C THR A 80 -13.37 -16.08 -4.65
N ALA A 81 -12.13 -16.42 -4.25
CA ALA A 81 -11.64 -17.79 -4.28
C ALA A 81 -12.50 -18.74 -3.44
N ALA A 82 -12.81 -18.35 -2.19
CA ALA A 82 -13.67 -19.17 -1.30
C ALA A 82 -15.10 -19.31 -1.83
N GLN A 83 -15.72 -18.23 -2.33
CA GLN A 83 -17.08 -18.28 -2.88
C GLN A 83 -17.18 -19.21 -4.12
N ARG A 84 -16.16 -19.18 -4.98
CA ARG A 84 -16.07 -20.03 -6.18
C ARG A 84 -15.87 -21.51 -5.86
N VAL A 85 -15.40 -21.84 -4.67
CA VAL A 85 -15.27 -23.22 -4.17
C VAL A 85 -16.51 -23.65 -3.40
N LEU A 86 -16.99 -22.81 -2.47
CA LEU A 86 -18.11 -23.18 -1.59
C LEU A 86 -19.45 -23.29 -2.32
N GLY A 87 -19.69 -22.48 -3.34
CA GLY A 87 -20.92 -22.57 -4.13
C GLY A 87 -21.09 -23.92 -4.83
N PRO A 88 -20.16 -24.39 -5.67
CA PRO A 88 -20.20 -25.72 -6.28
C PRO A 88 -20.20 -26.87 -5.26
N LEU A 89 -19.46 -26.75 -4.16
CA LEU A 89 -19.44 -27.72 -3.09
C LEU A 89 -20.83 -27.87 -2.46
N ASN A 90 -21.49 -26.77 -2.11
CA ASN A 90 -22.86 -26.79 -1.61
C ASN A 90 -23.83 -27.42 -2.60
N ALA A 91 -23.76 -27.06 -3.87
CA ALA A 91 -24.62 -27.63 -4.91
C ALA A 91 -24.39 -29.14 -5.04
N TRP A 92 -23.15 -29.60 -4.96
CA TRP A 92 -22.82 -31.02 -4.98
C TRP A 92 -23.43 -31.77 -3.79
N LEU A 93 -23.22 -31.27 -2.56
CA LEU A 93 -23.80 -31.86 -1.33
C LEU A 93 -25.33 -31.93 -1.40
N TYR A 94 -25.95 -30.83 -1.84
CA TYR A 94 -27.40 -30.74 -1.95
C TYR A 94 -27.97 -31.76 -2.95
N HIS A 95 -27.41 -31.80 -4.17
CA HIS A 95 -27.95 -32.68 -5.21
C HIS A 95 -27.69 -34.17 -4.93
N HIS A 96 -26.46 -34.52 -4.47
CA HIS A 96 -26.14 -35.93 -4.16
C HIS A 96 -26.80 -36.40 -2.88
N GLY A 97 -26.95 -35.53 -1.88
CA GLY A 97 -27.66 -35.88 -0.65
C GLY A 97 -29.15 -36.17 -0.88
N ARG A 98 -29.79 -35.44 -1.80
CA ARG A 98 -31.18 -35.71 -2.19
C ARG A 98 -31.35 -36.97 -3.03
N GLN A 99 -30.34 -37.37 -3.79
CA GLN A 99 -30.35 -38.63 -4.53
C GLN A 99 -30.16 -39.86 -3.60
N ALA A 100 -29.38 -39.68 -2.53
CA ALA A 100 -29.03 -40.76 -1.62
C ALA A 100 -30.18 -41.14 -0.63
N SER A 101 -31.08 -40.20 -0.29
CA SER A 101 -32.20 -40.44 0.62
C SER A 101 -33.50 -39.81 0.10
N ALA A 102 -34.58 -40.57 0.15
CA ALA A 102 -35.90 -40.13 -0.31
C ALA A 102 -36.64 -39.22 0.72
N LYS A 103 -36.21 -39.19 1.97
CA LYS A 103 -36.94 -38.50 3.05
C LYS A 103 -36.25 -37.21 3.50
N HIS A 104 -34.92 -37.19 3.58
CA HIS A 104 -34.15 -36.05 4.02
C HIS A 104 -32.89 -35.93 3.19
N ASN A 105 -32.24 -34.76 3.19
CA ASN A 105 -30.92 -34.62 2.56
C ASN A 105 -29.88 -35.41 3.37
N ALA A 106 -29.22 -36.37 2.73
CA ALA A 106 -28.28 -37.28 3.38
C ALA A 106 -26.87 -36.65 3.59
N LEU A 107 -26.58 -35.48 3.00
CA LEU A 107 -25.28 -34.84 3.02
C LEU A 107 -25.42 -33.39 3.50
N VAL A 108 -25.57 -33.20 4.82
CA VAL A 108 -25.67 -31.87 5.43
C VAL A 108 -24.61 -31.73 6.51
N THR A 109 -23.92 -30.58 6.53
CA THR A 109 -22.88 -30.28 7.52
C THR A 109 -22.78 -28.78 7.78
N THR A 110 -22.42 -28.39 9.01
CA THR A 110 -21.93 -27.05 9.27
C THR A 110 -20.60 -26.82 8.56
N PHE A 111 -20.19 -25.58 8.41
CA PHE A 111 -18.85 -25.27 7.88
C PHE A 111 -18.38 -23.94 8.40
N SER A 112 -17.21 -23.93 9.04
CA SER A 112 -16.53 -22.73 9.50
C SER A 112 -15.10 -22.78 9.04
N SER A 113 -14.65 -21.74 8.33
CA SER A 113 -13.26 -21.66 7.89
C SER A 113 -12.65 -20.30 8.18
N MET A 114 -11.34 -20.32 8.42
CA MET A 114 -10.52 -19.15 8.58
C MET A 114 -9.36 -19.21 7.58
N VAL A 115 -9.17 -18.14 6.82
CA VAL A 115 -8.03 -17.97 5.92
C VAL A 115 -7.24 -16.77 6.40
N LEU A 116 -6.01 -17.01 6.87
CA LEU A 116 -5.11 -15.99 7.35
C LEU A 116 -4.21 -15.57 6.19
N LYS A 117 -4.34 -14.32 5.76
CA LYS A 117 -3.49 -13.75 4.71
C LYS A 117 -2.97 -12.39 5.18
N SER A 118 -1.66 -12.23 5.17
CA SER A 118 -1.00 -11.03 5.68
C SER A 118 -1.38 -10.77 7.15
N ASN A 119 -2.02 -9.66 7.48
CA ASN A 119 -2.49 -9.29 8.81
C ASN A 119 -3.99 -9.48 9.01
N THR A 120 -4.65 -10.19 8.11
CA THR A 120 -6.11 -10.31 8.08
C THR A 120 -6.52 -11.77 8.17
N ALA A 121 -7.49 -12.07 9.04
CA ALA A 121 -8.23 -13.31 9.03
C ALA A 121 -9.55 -13.11 8.30
N HIS A 122 -9.79 -13.91 7.28
CA HIS A 122 -11.04 -14.01 6.53
C HIS A 122 -11.85 -15.19 7.08
N ILE A 123 -13.03 -14.90 7.61
CA ILE A 123 -13.89 -15.89 8.24
C ILE A 123 -15.09 -16.16 7.33
N PHE A 124 -15.32 -17.43 7.03
CA PHE A 124 -16.50 -17.93 6.31
C PHE A 124 -17.24 -18.89 7.24
N HIS A 125 -18.54 -18.68 7.41
CA HIS A 125 -19.29 -19.43 8.40
C HIS A 125 -20.71 -19.75 7.95
N VAL A 126 -21.13 -21.01 8.14
CA VAL A 126 -22.50 -21.46 8.02
C VAL A 126 -22.74 -22.62 9.01
N GLY A 127 -23.75 -22.50 9.85
CA GLY A 127 -24.08 -23.47 10.89
C GLY A 127 -24.01 -22.90 12.30
N ASP A 128 -23.75 -23.74 13.28
CA ASP A 128 -23.61 -23.39 14.69
C ASP A 128 -22.19 -23.60 15.26
N SER A 129 -21.28 -24.21 14.52
CA SER A 129 -19.86 -24.28 14.91
C SER A 129 -19.32 -22.88 15.20
N GLN A 130 -18.38 -22.71 16.13
CA GLN A 130 -17.94 -21.41 16.59
C GLN A 130 -16.47 -21.16 16.29
N ILE A 131 -16.14 -19.95 15.81
CA ILE A 131 -14.76 -19.44 15.78
C ILE A 131 -14.64 -18.31 16.79
N LEU A 132 -13.64 -18.42 17.66
CA LEU A 132 -13.31 -17.47 18.72
C LEU A 132 -11.91 -16.90 18.51
N ARG A 133 -11.68 -15.68 18.95
CA ARG A 133 -10.34 -15.10 19.10
C ARG A 133 -10.04 -14.85 20.57
N LEU A 134 -8.90 -15.33 21.04
CA LEU A 134 -8.34 -14.94 22.33
C LEU A 134 -7.15 -14.01 22.07
N ARG A 135 -7.31 -12.74 22.43
CA ARG A 135 -6.27 -11.71 22.37
C ARG A 135 -6.02 -11.15 23.76
N GLY A 136 -4.81 -11.31 24.26
CA GLY A 136 -4.47 -10.94 25.64
C GLY A 136 -5.40 -11.63 26.64
N ASN A 137 -6.30 -10.88 27.26
CA ASN A 137 -7.23 -11.39 28.26
C ASN A 137 -8.70 -11.49 27.79
N THR A 138 -8.97 -11.19 26.52
CA THR A 138 -10.33 -11.08 25.96
C THR A 138 -10.60 -12.21 25.01
N VAL A 139 -11.70 -12.94 25.24
CA VAL A 139 -12.28 -13.91 24.30
C VAL A 139 -13.40 -13.22 23.54
N GLU A 140 -13.30 -13.24 22.23
CA GLU A 140 -14.25 -12.60 21.32
C GLU A 140 -14.79 -13.62 20.31
N PRO A 141 -16.13 -13.80 20.19
CA PRO A 141 -16.70 -14.63 19.15
C PRO A 141 -16.60 -13.94 17.79
N LEU A 142 -16.06 -14.66 16.81
CA LEU A 142 -15.95 -14.21 15.42
C LEU A 142 -17.07 -14.76 14.54
N THR A 143 -17.90 -15.67 15.03
CA THR A 143 -19.07 -16.24 14.33
C THR A 143 -20.31 -16.12 15.18
N ARG A 144 -21.48 -16.17 14.53
CA ARG A 144 -22.78 -16.22 15.19
C ARG A 144 -23.49 -17.49 14.76
N PRO A 145 -24.09 -18.28 15.70
CA PRO A 145 -24.74 -19.50 15.35
C PRO A 145 -25.99 -19.26 14.48
N HIS A 146 -26.17 -20.08 13.46
CA HIS A 146 -27.34 -20.07 12.59
C HIS A 146 -28.36 -21.07 13.11
N THR A 147 -29.01 -20.74 14.22
CA THR A 147 -30.03 -21.55 14.86
C THR A 147 -31.34 -20.79 14.99
N HIS A 148 -32.44 -21.52 15.07
CA HIS A 148 -33.76 -21.02 15.42
C HIS A 148 -34.32 -21.83 16.59
N GLN A 149 -34.92 -21.15 17.57
CA GLN A 149 -35.67 -21.79 18.64
C GLN A 149 -37.04 -22.29 18.11
N HIS A 150 -37.27 -23.58 18.21
CA HIS A 150 -38.58 -24.16 17.94
C HIS A 150 -39.42 -24.14 19.22
N GLY A 151 -40.76 -24.15 19.09
CA GLY A 151 -41.71 -24.00 20.21
C GLY A 151 -41.54 -24.91 21.42
N ASN A 152 -40.68 -25.92 21.35
CA ASN A 152 -40.33 -26.86 22.42
C ASN A 152 -38.99 -26.53 23.12
N GLY A 153 -38.38 -25.38 22.83
CA GLY A 153 -37.07 -25.01 23.38
C GLY A 153 -35.86 -25.70 22.72
N GLN A 154 -36.08 -26.49 21.67
CA GLN A 154 -34.98 -27.07 20.87
C GLN A 154 -34.44 -26.03 19.88
N GLU A 155 -33.13 -25.92 19.86
CA GLU A 155 -32.40 -25.15 18.82
C GLU A 155 -32.25 -26.05 17.58
N LEU A 156 -32.70 -25.55 16.44
CA LEU A 156 -32.54 -26.22 15.15
C LEU A 156 -31.69 -25.34 14.22
N LEU A 157 -30.80 -25.97 13.46
CA LEU A 157 -30.02 -25.30 12.43
C LEU A 157 -30.94 -24.64 11.41
N SER A 158 -30.66 -23.39 11.10
CA SER A 158 -31.37 -22.61 10.07
C SER A 158 -30.61 -22.57 8.75
N ARG A 159 -29.30 -22.75 8.79
CA ARG A 159 -28.39 -22.76 7.62
C ARG A 159 -27.27 -23.78 7.81
N ALA A 160 -26.98 -24.58 6.76
CA ALA A 160 -25.87 -25.51 6.70
C ALA A 160 -25.50 -25.78 5.23
N LEU A 161 -24.30 -26.29 4.96
CA LEU A 161 -23.92 -26.78 3.63
C LEU A 161 -24.75 -28.01 3.27
N GLY A 162 -25.25 -28.06 2.05
CA GLY A 162 -26.08 -29.14 1.55
C GLY A 162 -27.54 -29.09 2.00
N MET A 163 -27.93 -28.16 2.88
CA MET A 163 -29.30 -28.00 3.36
C MET A 163 -30.22 -27.43 2.28
N ASP A 164 -29.74 -26.42 1.54
CA ASP A 164 -30.48 -25.75 0.46
C ASP A 164 -29.63 -25.69 -0.81
N SER A 165 -30.31 -25.53 -1.96
CA SER A 165 -29.66 -25.32 -3.24
C SER A 165 -28.85 -24.01 -3.29
N ASN A 166 -29.33 -22.99 -2.59
CA ASN A 166 -28.67 -21.71 -2.47
C ASN A 166 -27.82 -21.64 -1.19
N LEU A 167 -26.54 -21.30 -1.35
CA LEU A 167 -25.66 -21.13 -0.21
C LEU A 167 -25.75 -19.69 0.32
N ASP A 168 -26.14 -19.57 1.60
CA ASP A 168 -26.10 -18.33 2.37
C ASP A 168 -25.03 -18.47 3.47
N ILE A 169 -23.84 -17.93 3.21
CA ILE A 169 -22.67 -18.02 4.09
C ILE A 169 -22.26 -16.65 4.59
N ASP A 170 -22.05 -16.53 5.89
CA ASP A 170 -21.53 -15.31 6.49
C ASP A 170 -20.04 -15.15 6.16
N TYR A 171 -19.66 -13.93 5.77
CA TYR A 171 -18.27 -13.56 5.52
C TYR A 171 -17.94 -12.24 6.20
N HIS A 172 -16.85 -12.22 6.95
CA HIS A 172 -16.26 -10.99 7.48
C HIS A 172 -14.75 -11.13 7.62
N THR A 173 -14.10 -10.00 7.84
CA THR A 173 -12.65 -9.92 8.06
C THR A 173 -12.35 -9.31 9.42
N THR A 174 -11.26 -9.75 10.03
CA THR A 174 -10.73 -9.15 11.26
C THR A 174 -9.22 -9.10 11.19
N ASP A 175 -8.61 -8.12 11.89
CA ASP A 175 -7.16 -8.05 12.02
C ASP A 175 -6.62 -9.19 12.90
N ILE A 176 -5.39 -9.62 12.60
CA ILE A 176 -4.64 -10.56 13.44
C ILE A 176 -3.32 -9.95 13.89
N GLN A 177 -2.88 -10.36 15.09
CA GLN A 177 -1.64 -9.90 15.71
C GLN A 177 -0.85 -11.09 16.22
N ALA A 178 0.46 -10.91 16.36
CA ALA A 178 1.30 -11.91 17.02
C ALA A 178 0.81 -12.16 18.44
N GLY A 179 0.66 -13.43 18.80
CA GLY A 179 0.12 -13.87 20.08
C GLY A 179 -1.38 -14.18 20.09
N ASP A 180 -2.14 -13.83 19.01
CA ASP A 180 -3.54 -14.22 18.92
C ASP A 180 -3.70 -15.74 18.87
N LEU A 181 -4.71 -16.26 19.57
CA LEU A 181 -5.20 -17.62 19.40
C LEU A 181 -6.57 -17.55 18.70
N LEU A 182 -6.70 -18.25 17.58
CA LEU A 182 -7.95 -18.49 16.89
C LEU A 182 -8.41 -19.91 17.21
N ILE A 183 -9.60 -20.05 17.74
CA ILE A 183 -10.12 -21.34 18.22
C ILE A 183 -11.40 -21.65 17.47
N ALA A 184 -11.46 -22.80 16.83
CA ALA A 184 -12.70 -23.31 16.21
C ALA A 184 -13.20 -24.53 16.98
N THR A 185 -14.49 -24.53 17.34
CA THR A 185 -15.11 -25.59 18.12
C THR A 185 -16.47 -25.99 17.52
N THR A 186 -16.84 -27.26 17.65
CA THR A 186 -18.19 -27.74 17.42
C THR A 186 -19.04 -27.59 18.69
N ASP A 187 -20.36 -27.72 18.58
CA ASP A 187 -21.32 -27.51 19.65
C ASP A 187 -21.10 -28.44 20.86
N GLY A 188 -20.64 -29.67 20.63
CA GLY A 188 -20.22 -30.60 21.68
C GLY A 188 -19.10 -30.04 22.59
N VAL A 189 -18.36 -29.02 22.15
CA VAL A 189 -17.36 -28.36 22.99
C VAL A 189 -17.89 -27.06 23.59
N HIS A 190 -18.29 -26.08 22.77
CA HIS A 190 -18.67 -24.77 23.28
C HIS A 190 -20.01 -24.72 24.02
N GLY A 191 -20.86 -25.74 23.85
CA GLY A 191 -22.06 -25.91 24.67
C GLY A 191 -21.79 -26.28 26.12
N PHE A 192 -20.57 -26.79 26.43
CA PHE A 192 -20.22 -27.34 27.75
C PHE A 192 -19.02 -26.60 28.42
N ILE A 193 -18.34 -25.71 27.72
CA ILE A 193 -17.22 -24.94 28.26
C ILE A 193 -17.52 -23.46 28.17
N SER A 194 -17.45 -22.76 29.31
CA SER A 194 -17.60 -21.31 29.35
C SER A 194 -16.37 -20.59 28.79
N TYR A 195 -16.51 -19.34 28.30
CA TYR A 195 -15.38 -18.55 27.83
C TYR A 195 -14.31 -18.29 28.89
N SER A 196 -14.71 -18.18 30.16
CA SER A 196 -13.79 -18.02 31.27
C SER A 196 -12.92 -19.25 31.51
N GLU A 197 -13.52 -20.43 31.38
CA GLU A 197 -12.84 -21.72 31.53
C GLU A 197 -11.96 -21.99 30.30
N LEU A 198 -12.48 -21.80 29.10
CA LEU A 198 -11.70 -21.91 27.86
C LEU A 198 -10.43 -21.08 27.91
N LYS A 199 -10.52 -19.83 28.37
CA LYS A 199 -9.38 -18.96 28.55
C LYS A 199 -8.35 -19.54 29.53
N GLN A 200 -8.78 -20.16 30.64
CA GLN A 200 -7.86 -20.79 31.60
C GLN A 200 -7.13 -21.98 30.97
N LEU A 201 -7.85 -22.79 30.19
CA LEU A 201 -7.28 -23.95 29.50
C LEU A 201 -6.27 -23.52 28.40
N LEU A 202 -6.49 -22.38 27.76
CA LEU A 202 -5.60 -21.83 26.73
C LEU A 202 -4.41 -21.04 27.28
N ALA A 203 -4.39 -20.70 28.57
CA ALA A 203 -3.33 -19.89 29.19
C ALA A 203 -1.90 -20.40 28.98
N PRO A 204 -1.62 -21.73 28.95
CA PRO A 204 -0.28 -22.22 28.64
C PRO A 204 0.23 -21.74 27.28
N LEU A 205 -0.63 -21.73 26.24
CA LEU A 205 -0.25 -21.29 24.89
C LEU A 205 0.02 -19.79 24.79
N GLN A 206 -0.54 -18.98 25.67
CA GLN A 206 -0.26 -17.54 25.72
C GLN A 206 1.07 -17.19 26.39
N ARG A 207 1.50 -17.99 27.36
CA ARG A 207 2.71 -17.74 28.16
C ARG A 207 3.99 -18.22 27.49
N THR A 208 3.89 -19.16 26.57
CA THR A 208 5.04 -19.76 25.88
C THR A 208 5.38 -18.96 24.64
N GLU A 209 6.58 -18.36 24.55
CA GLU A 209 7.00 -17.60 23.36
C GLU A 209 7.15 -18.47 22.12
N ALA A 210 7.51 -19.74 22.27
CA ALA A 210 7.73 -20.68 21.16
C ALA A 210 6.99 -22.00 21.42
N ALA A 211 5.65 -21.97 21.43
CA ALA A 211 4.85 -23.21 21.47
C ALA A 211 5.13 -24.03 20.21
N ASN A 212 5.16 -25.35 20.33
CA ASN A 212 5.23 -26.27 19.19
C ASN A 212 3.86 -26.88 18.87
N GLN A 213 3.74 -27.52 17.70
CA GLN A 213 2.47 -28.12 17.26
C GLN A 213 1.91 -29.13 18.27
N HIS A 214 2.77 -29.96 18.86
CA HIS A 214 2.36 -30.98 19.83
C HIS A 214 1.75 -30.35 21.10
N GLU A 215 2.28 -29.22 21.58
CA GLU A 215 1.71 -28.50 22.72
C GLU A 215 0.31 -27.95 22.39
N VAL A 216 0.11 -27.44 21.16
CA VAL A 216 -1.22 -26.97 20.72
C VAL A 216 -2.21 -28.12 20.64
N GLU A 217 -1.81 -29.29 20.12
CA GLU A 217 -2.64 -30.50 20.06
C GLU A 217 -3.01 -31.00 21.47
N GLN A 218 -2.04 -30.99 22.41
CA GLN A 218 -2.30 -31.36 23.81
C GLN A 218 -3.33 -30.45 24.46
N VAL A 219 -3.22 -29.13 24.26
CA VAL A 219 -4.20 -28.17 24.81
C VAL A 219 -5.58 -28.40 24.19
N ALA A 220 -5.68 -28.61 22.86
CA ALA A 220 -6.94 -28.95 22.21
C ALA A 220 -7.54 -30.24 22.80
N GLN A 221 -6.72 -31.25 23.08
CA GLN A 221 -7.15 -32.49 23.72
C GLN A 221 -7.67 -32.26 25.16
N VAL A 222 -7.01 -31.38 25.92
CA VAL A 222 -7.47 -31.01 27.27
C VAL A 222 -8.84 -30.34 27.21
N VAL A 223 -9.05 -29.41 26.26
CA VAL A 223 -10.33 -28.73 26.05
C VAL A 223 -11.45 -29.75 25.74
N VAL A 224 -11.21 -30.65 24.80
CA VAL A 224 -12.19 -31.69 24.42
C VAL A 224 -12.52 -32.63 25.60
N ASN A 225 -11.48 -33.08 26.33
CA ASN A 225 -11.69 -33.96 27.48
C ASN A 225 -12.43 -33.24 28.63
N GLN A 226 -12.25 -31.96 28.82
CA GLN A 226 -12.96 -31.14 29.79
C GLN A 226 -14.46 -31.04 29.43
N ALA A 227 -14.78 -30.77 28.15
CA ALA A 227 -16.17 -30.76 27.67
C ALA A 227 -16.85 -32.11 27.90
N LEU A 228 -16.14 -33.20 27.60
CA LEU A 228 -16.67 -34.57 27.87
C LEU A 228 -16.88 -34.79 29.38
N ALA A 229 -15.99 -34.33 30.24
CA ALA A 229 -16.13 -34.41 31.69
C ALA A 229 -17.32 -33.59 32.23
N HIS A 230 -17.73 -32.55 31.54
CA HIS A 230 -18.92 -31.74 31.82
C HIS A 230 -20.21 -32.40 31.29
N GLY A 231 -20.12 -33.58 30.70
CA GLY A 231 -21.28 -34.38 30.29
C GLY A 231 -21.74 -34.15 28.85
N SER A 232 -20.87 -33.66 27.97
CA SER A 232 -21.16 -33.59 26.55
C SER A 232 -21.50 -34.99 25.99
N ASP A 233 -22.58 -35.10 25.26
CA ASP A 233 -23.07 -36.32 24.63
C ASP A 233 -22.93 -36.35 23.10
N ASP A 234 -22.32 -35.31 22.55
CA ASP A 234 -22.09 -35.18 21.10
C ASP A 234 -20.62 -35.45 20.66
N ASN A 235 -20.35 -35.32 19.38
CA ASN A 235 -19.02 -35.27 18.82
C ASN A 235 -18.31 -33.99 19.31
N LEU A 236 -17.04 -34.08 19.59
CA LEU A 236 -16.31 -32.97 20.19
C LEU A 236 -15.05 -32.65 19.36
N THR A 237 -15.01 -31.46 18.85
CA THR A 237 -13.83 -30.97 18.09
C THR A 237 -13.39 -29.60 18.58
N CYS A 238 -12.09 -29.51 18.86
CA CYS A 238 -11.41 -28.25 19.14
C CYS A 238 -10.18 -28.14 18.25
N PHE A 239 -10.12 -27.09 17.45
CA PHE A 239 -8.97 -26.73 16.63
C PHE A 239 -8.44 -25.37 17.09
N ILE A 240 -7.14 -25.27 17.28
CA ILE A 240 -6.46 -24.07 17.78
C ILE A 240 -5.38 -23.67 16.77
N LEU A 241 -5.35 -22.39 16.41
CA LEU A 241 -4.32 -21.78 15.59
C LEU A 241 -3.73 -20.59 16.37
N ARG A 242 -2.42 -20.62 16.57
CA ARG A 242 -1.66 -19.53 17.20
C ARG A 242 -0.93 -18.76 16.13
N VAL A 243 -1.07 -17.43 16.15
CA VAL A 243 -0.32 -16.51 15.30
C VAL A 243 1.00 -16.19 15.98
N ASN A 244 2.13 -16.63 15.40
CA ASN A 244 3.46 -16.37 15.96
C ASN A 244 4.02 -15.03 15.47
N THR A 245 3.97 -14.81 14.15
CA THR A 245 4.42 -13.56 13.51
C THR A 245 3.45 -13.15 12.42
N VAL A 246 3.31 -11.86 12.23
CA VAL A 246 2.56 -11.27 11.12
C VAL A 246 3.50 -10.39 10.29
N PRO A 247 3.33 -10.33 8.95
CA PRO A 247 4.08 -9.41 8.12
C PRO A 247 3.67 -7.96 8.41
N SER A 248 4.44 -7.01 7.90
CA SER A 248 3.99 -5.63 7.85
C SER A 248 2.74 -5.53 6.96
N LYS A 249 1.75 -4.73 7.40
CA LYS A 249 0.49 -4.53 6.66
C LYS A 249 0.74 -4.24 5.19
N ASN A 250 -0.01 -4.86 4.31
CA ASN A 250 0.02 -4.52 2.89
C ASN A 250 -0.75 -3.21 2.64
N ILE A 251 -0.70 -2.70 1.40
CA ILE A 251 -1.34 -1.42 1.07
C ILE A 251 -2.88 -1.52 1.12
N GLU A 252 -3.46 -2.67 0.74
CA GLU A 252 -4.91 -2.89 0.78
C GLU A 252 -5.44 -2.90 2.21
N GLU A 253 -4.72 -3.54 3.13
CA GLU A 253 -5.04 -3.54 4.57
C GLU A 253 -4.89 -2.15 5.18
N ALA A 254 -3.83 -1.42 4.84
CA ALA A 254 -3.65 -0.04 5.26
C ALA A 254 -4.77 0.85 4.70
N HIS A 255 -5.16 0.63 3.45
CA HIS A 255 -6.25 1.36 2.82
C HIS A 255 -7.59 1.08 3.51
N GLN A 256 -7.96 -0.18 3.75
CA GLN A 256 -9.19 -0.53 4.45
C GLN A 256 -9.26 0.09 5.85
N GLU A 257 -8.16 0.01 6.62
CA GLU A 257 -8.10 0.59 7.96
C GLU A 257 -8.26 2.12 7.93
N LEU A 258 -7.54 2.80 7.05
CA LEU A 258 -7.54 4.27 7.00
C LEU A 258 -8.82 4.83 6.38
N THR A 259 -9.44 4.13 5.43
CA THR A 259 -10.72 4.57 4.82
C THR A 259 -11.93 4.41 5.75
N THR A 260 -11.82 3.63 6.83
CA THR A 260 -12.86 3.59 7.87
C THR A 260 -12.82 4.79 8.82
N ARG A 261 -11.70 5.55 8.83
CA ARG A 261 -11.53 6.73 9.70
C ARG A 261 -12.24 7.94 9.13
N LYS A 262 -12.75 8.79 10.02
CA LYS A 262 -13.44 10.03 9.64
C LYS A 262 -12.42 11.10 9.23
N ILE A 263 -12.69 11.83 8.16
CA ILE A 263 -11.95 13.06 7.86
C ILE A 263 -12.38 14.11 8.88
N PRO A 264 -11.45 14.70 9.65
CA PRO A 264 -11.79 15.71 10.62
C PRO A 264 -12.23 17.02 9.92
N PRO A 265 -13.07 17.84 10.57
CA PRO A 265 -13.32 19.19 10.09
C PRO A 265 -12.05 20.04 10.14
N ALA A 266 -12.06 21.20 9.48
CA ALA A 266 -10.94 22.14 9.58
C ALA A 266 -10.72 22.54 11.06
N LEU A 267 -9.50 22.31 11.55
CA LEU A 267 -9.12 22.53 12.95
C LEU A 267 -8.62 23.96 13.16
N LYS A 268 -8.77 24.44 14.40
CA LYS A 268 -8.29 25.73 14.87
C LYS A 268 -7.25 25.53 15.97
N VAL A 269 -6.47 26.56 16.22
CA VAL A 269 -5.55 26.61 17.37
C VAL A 269 -6.30 26.32 18.66
N GLY A 270 -5.78 25.40 19.47
CA GLY A 270 -6.38 24.91 20.71
C GLY A 270 -7.30 23.70 20.55
N ASP A 271 -7.71 23.33 19.33
CA ASP A 271 -8.52 22.14 19.09
C ASP A 271 -7.74 20.88 19.42
N LYS A 272 -8.48 19.83 19.81
CA LYS A 272 -7.92 18.51 20.14
C LYS A 272 -8.38 17.49 19.11
N ILE A 273 -7.44 16.69 18.63
CA ILE A 273 -7.69 15.57 17.72
C ILE A 273 -6.94 14.34 18.23
N ASP A 274 -7.66 13.31 18.61
CA ASP A 274 -7.12 12.10 19.26
C ASP A 274 -6.18 12.49 20.44
N CYS A 275 -4.88 12.14 20.37
CA CYS A 275 -3.89 12.48 21.39
C CYS A 275 -3.24 13.86 21.20
N PHE A 276 -3.50 14.55 20.08
CA PHE A 276 -2.82 15.78 19.72
C PHE A 276 -3.62 17.04 20.10
N GLN A 277 -2.89 18.13 20.34
CA GLN A 277 -3.44 19.48 20.48
C GLN A 277 -2.84 20.36 19.39
N VAL A 278 -3.69 21.13 18.70
CA VAL A 278 -3.28 22.04 17.61
C VAL A 278 -2.67 23.30 18.22
N GLU A 279 -1.41 23.59 17.86
CA GLU A 279 -0.69 24.79 18.30
C GLU A 279 -0.74 25.89 17.22
N GLU A 280 -0.65 25.51 15.94
CA GLU A 280 -0.62 26.43 14.81
C GLU A 280 -1.24 25.79 13.56
N VAL A 281 -1.88 26.63 12.73
CA VAL A 281 -2.33 26.25 11.39
C VAL A 281 -1.24 26.67 10.40
N ILE A 282 -0.35 25.74 10.00
CA ILE A 282 0.76 26.03 9.09
C ILE A 282 0.24 26.34 7.68
N TYR A 283 -0.73 25.55 7.22
CA TYR A 283 -1.30 25.68 5.88
C TYR A 283 -2.75 25.22 5.83
N ALA A 284 -3.59 26.02 5.20
CA ALA A 284 -5.00 25.69 4.95
C ALA A 284 -5.29 25.74 3.45
N GLY A 285 -5.03 24.61 2.77
CA GLY A 285 -5.24 24.47 1.33
C GLY A 285 -6.59 23.86 0.98
N THR A 286 -6.88 23.83 -0.31
CA THR A 286 -8.12 23.23 -0.82
C THR A 286 -8.14 21.70 -0.67
N ARG A 287 -7.01 21.03 -0.84
CA ARG A 287 -6.88 19.56 -0.80
C ARG A 287 -6.51 19.03 0.58
N SER A 288 -5.62 19.71 1.29
CA SER A 288 -5.14 19.29 2.61
C SER A 288 -4.85 20.48 3.51
N HIS A 289 -4.83 20.22 4.80
CA HIS A 289 -4.43 21.16 5.83
C HIS A 289 -3.21 20.63 6.58
N LEU A 290 -2.29 21.52 6.97
CA LEU A 290 -1.12 21.19 7.79
C LEU A 290 -1.23 21.94 9.12
N TYR A 291 -1.11 21.19 10.20
CA TYR A 291 -1.18 21.71 11.55
C TYR A 291 0.07 21.36 12.34
N GLN A 292 0.67 22.34 13.00
CA GLN A 292 1.63 22.07 14.04
C GLN A 292 0.87 21.63 15.30
N VAL A 293 1.27 20.50 15.86
CA VAL A 293 0.59 19.91 17.02
C VAL A 293 1.58 19.46 18.07
N THR A 294 1.10 19.36 19.30
CA THR A 294 1.82 18.76 20.42
C THR A 294 1.09 17.48 20.85
N ASP A 295 1.80 16.36 20.92
CA ASP A 295 1.27 15.13 21.50
C ASP A 295 1.17 15.32 23.02
N ARG A 296 -0.05 15.16 23.58
CA ARG A 296 -0.32 15.37 24.99
C ARG A 296 0.28 14.30 25.91
N ARG A 297 0.77 13.18 25.34
CA ARG A 297 1.35 12.06 26.10
C ARG A 297 2.83 12.30 26.41
N ASP A 298 3.59 12.77 25.41
CA ASP A 298 5.05 12.92 25.50
C ASP A 298 5.54 14.36 25.33
N GLN A 299 4.60 15.30 25.04
CA GLN A 299 4.87 16.73 24.81
C GLN A 299 5.79 16.99 23.60
N GLN A 300 5.89 16.04 22.68
CA GLN A 300 6.67 16.19 21.45
C GLN A 300 5.84 16.93 20.38
N ARG A 301 6.52 17.68 19.53
CA ARG A 301 5.91 18.42 18.42
C ARG A 301 5.96 17.63 17.13
N TYR A 302 4.86 17.70 16.40
CA TYR A 302 4.66 17.02 15.12
C TYR A 302 3.92 17.95 14.15
N VAL A 303 3.88 17.55 12.90
CA VAL A 303 2.99 18.14 11.89
C VAL A 303 1.93 17.13 11.51
N LEU A 304 0.66 17.48 11.67
CA LEU A 304 -0.44 16.69 11.13
C LEU A 304 -0.79 17.18 9.72
N LYS A 305 -0.73 16.27 8.76
CA LYS A 305 -1.29 16.46 7.42
C LYS A 305 -2.68 15.83 7.41
N VAL A 306 -3.70 16.62 7.12
CA VAL A 306 -5.12 16.23 7.19
C VAL A 306 -5.76 16.46 5.84
N PRO A 307 -6.50 15.48 5.26
CA PRO A 307 -7.22 15.69 4.01
C PRO A 307 -8.36 16.68 4.21
N SER A 308 -8.67 17.48 3.19
CA SER A 308 -9.82 18.40 3.23
C SER A 308 -11.12 17.65 3.04
N LEU A 309 -12.17 18.02 3.79
CA LEU A 309 -13.53 17.51 3.59
C LEU A 309 -14.07 17.71 2.17
N ASN A 310 -13.56 18.71 1.44
CA ASN A 310 -13.95 18.96 0.05
C ASN A 310 -13.60 17.81 -0.89
N PHE A 311 -12.67 16.93 -0.48
CA PHE A 311 -12.19 15.78 -1.25
C PHE A 311 -12.58 14.44 -0.59
N ALA A 312 -13.57 14.45 0.32
CA ALA A 312 -14.03 13.24 1.00
C ALA A 312 -14.59 12.16 0.04
N GLU A 313 -15.11 12.57 -1.11
CA GLU A 313 -15.65 11.68 -2.15
C GLU A 313 -14.65 11.42 -3.30
N ASP A 314 -13.48 12.06 -3.29
CA ASP A 314 -12.43 11.85 -4.29
C ASP A 314 -11.57 10.63 -3.91
N LEU A 315 -11.95 9.47 -4.41
CA LEU A 315 -11.28 8.20 -4.13
C LEU A 315 -9.81 8.20 -4.59
N VAL A 316 -9.49 8.84 -5.72
CA VAL A 316 -8.11 8.91 -6.24
C VAL A 316 -7.22 9.70 -5.28
N TYR A 317 -7.73 10.83 -4.78
CA TYR A 317 -7.03 11.64 -3.81
C TYR A 317 -6.82 10.88 -2.48
N LEU A 318 -7.86 10.22 -1.96
CA LEU A 318 -7.77 9.46 -0.71
C LEU A 318 -6.83 8.24 -0.83
N GLU A 319 -6.83 7.56 -1.97
CA GLU A 319 -5.86 6.50 -2.25
C GLU A 319 -4.42 7.03 -2.23
N GLY A 320 -4.17 8.18 -2.86
CA GLY A 320 -2.86 8.85 -2.81
C GLY A 320 -2.45 9.20 -1.39
N PHE A 321 -3.39 9.72 -0.59
CA PHE A 321 -3.18 10.06 0.81
C PHE A 321 -2.80 8.82 1.64
N VAL A 322 -3.54 7.72 1.53
CA VAL A 322 -3.23 6.46 2.24
C VAL A 322 -1.88 5.89 1.78
N ARG A 323 -1.58 5.96 0.49
CA ARG A 323 -0.31 5.50 -0.08
C ARG A 323 0.89 6.26 0.50
N GLU A 324 0.76 7.56 0.71
CA GLU A 324 1.78 8.38 1.35
C GLU A 324 2.12 7.88 2.76
N GLN A 325 1.11 7.60 3.59
CA GLN A 325 1.29 7.01 4.91
C GLN A 325 2.00 5.65 4.84
N TRP A 326 1.55 4.80 3.93
CA TRP A 326 2.09 3.45 3.77
C TRP A 326 3.56 3.46 3.33
N VAL A 327 3.92 4.35 2.39
CA VAL A 327 5.31 4.53 1.93
C VAL A 327 6.16 5.13 3.05
N GLY A 328 5.70 6.19 3.69
CA GLY A 328 6.43 6.88 4.75
C GLY A 328 6.76 6.01 5.95
N ASN A 329 5.87 5.07 6.30
CA ASN A 329 6.12 4.11 7.39
C ASN A 329 7.20 3.06 7.07
N ARG A 330 7.60 2.91 5.80
CA ARG A 330 8.56 1.89 5.36
C ARG A 330 9.93 2.44 5.02
N ILE A 331 10.03 3.74 4.90
CA ILE A 331 11.27 4.41 4.54
C ILE A 331 11.78 5.17 5.76
N ASP A 332 12.98 4.82 6.20
CA ASP A 332 13.73 5.55 7.21
C ASP A 332 15.06 5.99 6.61
N HIS A 333 15.19 7.29 6.34
CA HIS A 333 16.38 7.89 5.76
C HIS A 333 16.48 9.37 6.13
N GLU A 334 17.69 9.85 6.43
CA GLU A 334 17.92 11.22 6.89
C GLU A 334 17.44 12.32 5.93
N ASN A 335 17.43 12.04 4.62
CA ASN A 335 17.01 12.99 3.57
C ASN A 335 15.53 12.79 3.13
N ILE A 336 14.74 12.03 3.86
CA ILE A 336 13.31 11.82 3.61
C ILE A 336 12.56 12.16 4.88
N MET A 337 11.45 12.89 4.76
CA MET A 337 10.58 13.20 5.89
C MET A 337 10.04 11.92 6.51
N ARG A 338 10.17 11.81 7.83
CA ARG A 338 9.63 10.68 8.57
C ARG A 338 8.13 10.85 8.79
N ILE A 339 7.36 9.84 8.40
CA ILE A 339 5.94 9.70 8.75
C ILE A 339 5.85 8.64 9.85
N LEU A 340 5.18 8.97 10.93
CA LEU A 340 4.99 8.06 12.05
C LEU A 340 3.86 7.07 11.76
N PRO A 341 3.86 5.88 12.38
CA PRO A 341 2.74 4.95 12.30
C PRO A 341 1.43 5.62 12.71
N ALA A 342 0.34 5.25 12.04
CA ALA A 342 -0.99 5.74 12.40
C ALA A 342 -1.35 5.33 13.85
N GLU A 343 -2.04 6.22 14.58
CA GLU A 343 -2.52 5.93 15.93
C GLU A 343 -3.45 4.71 15.92
N PRO A 344 -3.16 3.64 16.70
CA PRO A 344 -3.95 2.40 16.66
C PRO A 344 -5.43 2.60 16.97
N ASN A 345 -5.75 3.53 17.87
CA ASN A 345 -7.11 3.86 18.29
C ASN A 345 -7.58 5.22 17.75
N GLY A 346 -6.91 5.76 16.73
CA GLY A 346 -7.25 7.05 16.14
C GLY A 346 -8.60 6.98 15.42
N GLN A 347 -9.47 7.97 15.68
CA GLN A 347 -10.79 8.07 15.05
C GLN A 347 -10.75 8.80 13.71
N PHE A 348 -9.70 9.60 13.50
CA PHE A 348 -9.61 10.49 12.36
C PHE A 348 -8.52 10.09 11.38
N LEU A 349 -8.71 10.48 10.11
CA LEU A 349 -7.75 10.27 9.04
C LEU A 349 -6.77 11.46 8.98
N TYR A 350 -5.51 11.21 9.30
CA TYR A 350 -4.40 12.16 9.21
C TYR A 350 -3.06 11.42 9.16
N HIS A 351 -2.03 12.11 8.68
CA HIS A 351 -0.64 11.65 8.83
C HIS A 351 0.04 12.44 9.93
N THR A 352 0.82 11.75 10.77
CA THR A 352 1.71 12.37 11.74
C THR A 352 3.11 12.39 11.16
N CYS A 353 3.61 13.60 10.84
CA CYS A 353 4.93 13.83 10.26
C CYS A 353 5.87 14.46 11.28
N GLU A 354 7.18 14.22 11.15
CA GLU A 354 8.17 14.96 11.92
C GLU A 354 8.07 16.46 11.66
N GLU A 355 8.31 17.27 12.68
CA GLU A 355 8.44 18.73 12.53
C GLU A 355 9.81 19.04 11.91
N ILE A 356 9.81 19.66 10.72
CA ILE A 356 11.04 20.11 10.03
C ILE A 356 11.15 21.62 10.15
N LYS A 357 12.13 22.10 10.93
CA LYS A 357 12.42 23.53 11.07
C LYS A 357 13.35 23.98 9.96
N GLY A 358 12.84 24.76 9.02
CA GLY A 358 13.60 25.20 7.87
C GLY A 358 12.74 25.92 6.83
N ALA A 359 13.26 26.07 5.63
CA ALA A 359 12.58 26.66 4.49
C ALA A 359 12.47 25.65 3.34
N THR A 360 11.50 25.84 2.45
CA THR A 360 11.43 25.06 1.21
C THR A 360 12.55 25.44 0.26
N LEU A 361 12.93 24.54 -0.63
CA LEU A 361 13.89 24.86 -1.70
C LEU A 361 13.36 25.99 -2.60
N ARG A 362 12.04 26.15 -2.72
CA ARG A 362 11.42 27.29 -3.40
C ARG A 362 11.84 28.62 -2.77
N GLN A 363 11.75 28.71 -1.44
CA GLN A 363 12.20 29.91 -0.71
C GLN A 363 13.71 30.10 -0.84
N TRP A 364 14.47 29.01 -0.73
CA TRP A 364 15.92 29.05 -0.88
C TRP A 364 16.34 29.59 -2.26
N ILE A 365 15.69 29.13 -3.36
CA ILE A 365 15.94 29.62 -4.73
C ILE A 365 15.68 31.12 -4.81
N HIS A 366 14.58 31.59 -4.23
CA HIS A 366 14.26 33.02 -4.20
C HIS A 366 15.31 33.82 -3.45
N ASP A 367 15.80 33.32 -2.32
CA ASP A 367 16.76 34.02 -1.45
C ASP A 367 18.22 33.95 -1.98
N HIS A 368 18.51 33.06 -2.94
CA HIS A 368 19.84 32.84 -3.53
C HIS A 368 19.82 33.00 -5.05
N PRO A 369 19.58 34.23 -5.58
CA PRO A 369 19.45 34.46 -7.03
C PRO A 369 20.71 34.16 -7.83
N ASN A 370 21.88 34.16 -7.18
CA ASN A 370 23.18 33.87 -7.78
C ASN A 370 23.87 32.68 -7.10
N ALA A 371 23.12 31.62 -6.87
CA ALA A 371 23.64 30.42 -6.21
C ALA A 371 24.91 29.91 -6.91
N SER A 372 25.90 29.55 -6.12
CA SER A 372 27.12 28.93 -6.63
C SER A 372 26.87 27.46 -7.00
N LEU A 373 27.65 26.97 -7.96
CA LEU A 373 27.58 25.55 -8.34
C LEU A 373 27.87 24.59 -7.14
N HIS A 374 28.69 25.05 -6.19
CA HIS A 374 29.02 24.29 -4.98
C HIS A 374 27.80 24.14 -4.07
N GLU A 375 27.06 25.22 -3.80
CA GLU A 375 25.83 25.19 -2.97
C GLU A 375 24.75 24.30 -3.61
N VAL A 376 24.54 24.49 -4.93
CA VAL A 376 23.57 23.66 -5.68
C VAL A 376 23.93 22.17 -5.59
N ARG A 377 25.20 21.82 -5.79
CA ARG A 377 25.67 20.42 -5.68
C ARG A 377 25.44 19.85 -4.29
N ALA A 378 25.73 20.60 -3.23
CA ALA A 378 25.55 20.14 -1.85
C ALA A 378 24.10 19.76 -1.54
N ILE A 379 23.13 20.53 -2.07
CA ILE A 379 21.70 20.26 -1.92
C ILE A 379 21.29 19.06 -2.79
N ILE A 380 21.64 19.07 -4.07
CA ILE A 380 21.21 18.07 -5.06
C ILE A 380 21.78 16.68 -4.75
N GLU A 381 22.99 16.59 -4.19
CA GLU A 381 23.54 15.33 -3.70
C GLU A 381 22.60 14.64 -2.73
N LYS A 382 22.04 15.38 -1.77
CA LYS A 382 21.11 14.86 -0.77
C LYS A 382 19.77 14.46 -1.36
N VAL A 383 19.25 15.24 -2.32
CA VAL A 383 18.04 14.88 -3.07
C VAL A 383 18.25 13.57 -3.86
N ILE A 384 19.39 13.42 -4.53
CA ILE A 384 19.74 12.19 -5.25
C ILE A 384 19.84 11.00 -4.28
N GLN A 385 20.39 11.18 -3.08
CA GLN A 385 20.44 10.13 -2.06
C GLN A 385 19.02 9.66 -1.69
N ALA A 386 18.08 10.59 -1.46
CA ALA A 386 16.68 10.29 -1.20
C ALA A 386 16.01 9.55 -2.37
N LEU A 387 16.16 10.04 -3.60
CA LEU A 387 15.58 9.42 -4.80
C LEU A 387 16.10 8.00 -5.06
N ARG A 388 17.37 7.74 -4.72
CA ARG A 388 17.94 6.39 -4.79
C ARG A 388 17.32 5.42 -3.78
N VAL A 389 16.91 5.91 -2.60
CA VAL A 389 16.16 5.09 -1.64
C VAL A 389 14.81 4.70 -2.22
N PHE A 390 14.06 5.66 -2.79
CA PHE A 390 12.81 5.36 -3.48
C PHE A 390 13.01 4.39 -4.65
N GLN A 391 14.01 4.60 -5.48
CA GLN A 391 14.31 3.70 -6.62
C GLN A 391 14.57 2.25 -6.17
N ARG A 392 15.35 2.05 -5.08
CA ARG A 392 15.62 0.70 -4.53
C ARG A 392 14.34 0.04 -3.98
N ALA A 393 13.42 0.84 -3.46
CA ALA A 393 12.12 0.39 -2.99
C ALA A 393 11.10 0.18 -4.14
N GLY A 394 11.50 0.42 -5.40
CA GLY A 394 10.59 0.36 -6.55
C GLY A 394 9.57 1.48 -6.60
N ILE A 395 9.88 2.64 -6.00
CA ILE A 395 9.00 3.79 -5.85
C ILE A 395 9.46 4.91 -6.78
N LEU A 396 8.51 5.61 -7.41
CA LEU A 396 8.72 6.84 -8.18
C LEU A 396 8.00 7.98 -7.47
N HIS A 397 8.64 9.17 -7.41
CA HIS A 397 8.10 10.32 -6.69
C HIS A 397 6.95 11.00 -7.44
N ARG A 398 7.08 11.23 -8.75
CA ARG A 398 6.10 11.78 -9.69
C ARG A 398 5.73 13.26 -9.52
N ASP A 399 5.99 13.89 -8.38
CA ASP A 399 5.77 15.34 -8.14
C ASP A 399 7.00 15.98 -7.49
N LEU A 400 8.19 15.74 -8.05
CA LEU A 400 9.41 16.37 -7.59
C LEU A 400 9.43 17.84 -8.02
N LYS A 401 9.47 18.75 -7.03
CA LYS A 401 9.49 20.21 -7.21
C LYS A 401 10.13 20.90 -6.01
N PRO A 402 10.57 22.16 -6.14
CA PRO A 402 11.23 22.88 -5.04
C PRO A 402 10.37 22.99 -3.76
N GLU A 403 9.05 23.03 -3.87
CA GLU A 403 8.12 23.08 -2.74
C GLU A 403 8.15 21.79 -1.90
N ASN A 404 8.52 20.66 -2.52
CA ASN A 404 8.56 19.34 -1.89
C ASN A 404 9.95 18.97 -1.35
N ILE A 405 10.88 19.93 -1.31
CA ILE A 405 12.22 19.79 -0.74
C ILE A 405 12.38 20.85 0.34
N MET A 406 12.74 20.45 1.55
CA MET A 406 13.04 21.36 2.66
C MET A 406 14.52 21.36 3.01
N ILE A 407 15.02 22.53 3.37
CA ILE A 407 16.37 22.74 3.91
C ILE A 407 16.20 23.18 5.35
N THR A 408 16.70 22.38 6.28
CA THR A 408 16.60 22.68 7.72
C THR A 408 17.54 23.84 8.11
N THR A 409 17.31 24.43 9.28
CA THR A 409 18.16 25.48 9.84
C THR A 409 19.62 25.05 10.08
N VAL A 410 19.88 23.73 10.12
CA VAL A 410 21.24 23.15 10.24
C VAL A 410 21.79 22.66 8.89
N GLY A 411 21.13 22.98 7.77
CA GLY A 411 21.58 22.64 6.43
C GLY A 411 21.29 21.21 5.97
N GLN A 412 20.48 20.45 6.69
CA GLN A 412 20.00 19.15 6.21
C GLN A 412 18.93 19.33 5.13
N VAL A 413 18.95 18.48 4.12
CA VAL A 413 17.96 18.47 3.04
C VAL A 413 17.01 17.30 3.24
N LYS A 414 15.71 17.56 3.21
CA LYS A 414 14.66 16.54 3.36
C LYS A 414 13.65 16.64 2.24
N LEU A 415 13.38 15.51 1.59
CA LEU A 415 12.30 15.35 0.64
C LEU A 415 10.99 15.14 1.42
N ILE A 416 10.00 15.95 1.12
CA ILE A 416 8.69 15.94 1.77
C ILE A 416 7.59 15.69 0.72
N ASP A 417 6.42 15.25 1.14
CA ASP A 417 5.24 15.03 0.31
C ASP A 417 5.44 13.99 -0.82
N PHE A 418 5.02 12.79 -0.57
CA PHE A 418 5.05 11.68 -1.53
C PHE A 418 3.66 11.06 -1.76
N GLY A 419 2.61 11.88 -1.69
CA GLY A 419 1.22 11.46 -1.94
C GLY A 419 0.96 11.02 -3.38
N THR A 420 1.82 11.42 -4.31
CA THR A 420 1.72 11.09 -5.74
C THR A 420 2.57 9.90 -6.16
N VAL A 421 3.28 9.26 -5.24
CA VAL A 421 4.22 8.17 -5.56
C VAL A 421 3.53 6.98 -6.23
N SER A 422 4.23 6.39 -7.20
CA SER A 422 3.87 5.10 -7.80
C SER A 422 4.79 4.01 -7.26
N VAL A 423 4.23 2.87 -6.90
CA VAL A 423 4.97 1.71 -6.39
C VAL A 423 4.94 0.60 -7.45
N ARG A 424 6.11 0.11 -7.89
CA ARG A 424 6.20 -1.01 -8.84
C ARG A 424 5.47 -2.24 -8.28
N GLY A 425 4.68 -2.90 -9.14
CA GLY A 425 3.89 -4.08 -8.76
C GLY A 425 2.49 -3.75 -8.21
N LEU A 426 2.19 -2.49 -7.82
CA LEU A 426 0.83 -2.07 -7.48
C LEU A 426 0.08 -1.49 -8.69
N ALA A 427 0.80 -0.99 -9.70
CA ALA A 427 0.21 -0.53 -10.96
C ALA A 427 -0.43 -1.67 -11.79
N GLU A 428 -0.06 -2.93 -11.51
CA GLU A 428 -0.63 -4.13 -12.16
C GLU A 428 -1.87 -4.66 -11.42
N ILE A 429 -2.06 -4.29 -10.16
CA ILE A 429 -3.29 -4.59 -9.39
C ILE A 429 -4.22 -3.41 -9.64
N ASN A 430 -5.05 -3.56 -10.68
CA ASN A 430 -6.14 -2.70 -11.11
C ASN A 430 -6.59 -1.66 -10.06
N SER A 431 -6.06 -0.44 -10.14
CA SER A 431 -6.86 0.70 -9.76
C SER A 431 -7.94 0.83 -10.84
N PRO A 432 -9.23 0.62 -10.54
CA PRO A 432 -10.30 0.74 -11.55
C PRO A 432 -10.48 2.20 -11.99
N ILE A 433 -9.73 3.13 -11.42
CA ILE A 433 -9.82 4.56 -11.67
C ILE A 433 -8.57 4.97 -12.43
N LYS A 434 -8.73 5.23 -13.75
CA LYS A 434 -7.71 5.89 -14.56
C LYS A 434 -7.55 7.32 -14.02
N GLU A 435 -6.31 7.70 -13.70
CA GLU A 435 -5.97 9.10 -13.46
C GLU A 435 -6.18 9.86 -14.79
N ASP A 436 -7.31 10.55 -14.93
CA ASP A 436 -7.67 11.29 -16.16
C ASP A 436 -6.85 12.58 -16.35
N ALA A 437 -6.02 12.96 -15.37
CA ALA A 437 -5.15 14.12 -15.42
C ALA A 437 -3.72 13.76 -14.98
N PRO A 438 -2.69 14.39 -15.61
CA PRO A 438 -1.32 14.18 -15.18
C PRO A 438 -1.13 14.66 -13.74
N VAL A 439 -0.61 13.78 -12.89
CA VAL A 439 -0.30 14.09 -11.49
C VAL A 439 1.06 14.78 -11.45
N GLY A 440 1.13 15.98 -10.86
CA GLY A 440 2.36 16.74 -10.66
C GLY A 440 2.24 18.21 -11.03
N SER A 441 3.24 19.00 -10.65
CA SER A 441 3.32 20.43 -10.97
C SER A 441 3.78 20.63 -12.40
N VAL A 442 2.96 21.26 -13.21
CA VAL A 442 3.09 21.37 -14.68
C VAL A 442 4.48 21.83 -15.15
N ASN A 443 5.19 22.65 -14.35
CA ASN A 443 6.51 23.18 -14.71
C ASN A 443 7.66 22.17 -14.58
N TYR A 444 7.47 21.09 -13.82
CA TYR A 444 8.51 20.10 -13.51
C TYR A 444 8.17 18.71 -14.05
N ILE A 445 6.95 18.54 -14.56
CA ILE A 445 6.48 17.26 -15.04
C ILE A 445 7.17 16.88 -16.36
N ALA A 446 7.59 15.64 -16.46
CA ALA A 446 8.24 15.14 -17.67
C ALA A 446 7.26 15.00 -18.85
N PRO A 447 7.69 15.25 -20.10
CA PRO A 447 6.84 15.20 -21.29
C PRO A 447 6.07 13.89 -21.46
N GLU A 448 6.70 12.73 -21.23
CA GLU A 448 6.06 11.42 -21.33
C GLU A 448 4.94 11.23 -20.29
N THR A 449 5.05 11.85 -19.14
CA THR A 449 3.99 11.79 -18.12
C THR A 449 2.78 12.63 -18.54
N VAL A 450 3.00 13.75 -19.25
CA VAL A 450 1.92 14.61 -19.77
C VAL A 450 1.22 13.97 -20.97
N VAL A 451 1.99 13.36 -21.88
CA VAL A 451 1.47 12.84 -23.17
C VAL A 451 0.88 11.44 -23.01
N ASP A 452 1.61 10.55 -22.34
CA ASP A 452 1.28 9.12 -22.30
C ASP A 452 0.83 8.66 -20.93
N GLY A 453 0.86 9.53 -19.90
CA GLY A 453 0.59 9.14 -18.50
C GLY A 453 1.67 8.23 -17.90
N THR A 454 2.79 8.01 -18.61
CA THR A 454 3.83 7.07 -18.19
C THR A 454 4.80 7.76 -17.23
N ALA A 455 4.97 7.20 -16.03
CA ALA A 455 5.98 7.63 -15.09
C ALA A 455 7.07 6.56 -14.96
N ILE A 456 8.32 6.96 -15.16
CA ILE A 456 9.51 6.12 -15.07
C ILE A 456 10.59 6.86 -14.26
N MET A 457 11.69 6.20 -13.95
CA MET A 457 12.80 6.82 -13.21
C MET A 457 13.36 8.06 -13.94
N GLN A 458 13.40 8.02 -15.27
CA GLN A 458 13.83 9.15 -16.09
C GLN A 458 12.87 10.35 -16.00
N SER A 459 11.63 10.16 -15.54
CA SER A 459 10.67 11.25 -15.31
C SER A 459 11.05 12.03 -14.05
N ASP A 460 11.37 11.33 -12.95
CA ASP A 460 11.88 11.98 -11.72
C ASP A 460 13.24 12.64 -11.96
N LEU A 461 14.10 12.03 -12.79
CA LEU A 461 15.39 12.61 -13.18
C LEU A 461 15.20 13.91 -13.98
N PHE A 462 14.24 13.96 -14.89
CA PHE A 462 13.87 15.18 -15.61
C PHE A 462 13.46 16.29 -14.64
N SER A 463 12.55 15.99 -13.71
CA SER A 463 12.11 16.97 -12.70
C SER A 463 13.28 17.49 -11.85
N LEU A 464 14.19 16.58 -11.45
CA LEU A 464 15.41 16.96 -10.74
C LEU A 464 16.30 17.88 -11.56
N ALA A 465 16.48 17.59 -12.86
CA ALA A 465 17.31 18.42 -13.75
C ALA A 465 16.72 19.82 -13.96
N VAL A 466 15.38 19.91 -14.06
CA VAL A 466 14.68 21.21 -14.12
C VAL A 466 14.91 22.01 -12.85
N ILE A 467 14.88 21.36 -11.68
CA ILE A 467 15.19 22.02 -10.39
C ILE A 467 16.63 22.53 -10.38
N VAL A 468 17.61 21.73 -10.80
CA VAL A 468 19.02 22.13 -10.87
C VAL A 468 19.19 23.35 -11.79
N TYR A 469 18.54 23.32 -12.94
CA TYR A 469 18.56 24.43 -13.88
C TYR A 469 17.98 25.70 -13.23
N GLU A 470 16.81 25.60 -12.60
CA GLU A 470 16.17 26.74 -11.95
C GLU A 470 17.00 27.31 -10.79
N MET A 471 17.62 26.46 -9.98
CA MET A 471 18.54 26.90 -8.92
C MET A 471 19.71 27.76 -9.46
N LEU A 472 20.18 27.46 -10.66
CA LEU A 472 21.30 28.17 -11.29
C LEU A 472 20.86 29.38 -12.11
N ALA A 473 19.78 29.28 -12.85
CA ALA A 473 19.32 30.25 -13.85
C ALA A 473 18.22 31.19 -13.36
N GLN A 474 17.52 30.90 -12.26
CA GLN A 474 16.28 31.57 -11.84
C GLN A 474 15.20 31.55 -12.93
N ALA A 475 15.27 30.60 -13.85
CA ALA A 475 14.38 30.42 -14.99
C ALA A 475 14.18 28.92 -15.24
N LEU A 476 13.18 28.57 -16.02
CA LEU A 476 12.94 27.19 -16.44
C LEU A 476 13.64 26.90 -17.78
N PRO A 477 14.06 25.64 -18.04
CA PRO A 477 14.77 25.27 -19.27
C PRO A 477 13.90 25.29 -20.52
N TYR A 478 12.58 25.55 -20.38
CA TYR A 478 11.59 25.57 -21.46
C TYR A 478 10.59 26.70 -21.29
N LYS A 479 10.13 27.30 -22.41
CA LYS A 479 9.04 28.29 -22.39
C LYS A 479 7.68 27.61 -22.23
N MET A 480 7.30 27.34 -20.99
CA MET A 480 6.08 26.62 -20.64
C MET A 480 4.78 27.28 -21.13
N GLU A 481 4.75 28.60 -21.38
CA GLU A 481 3.58 29.30 -21.95
C GLU A 481 3.11 28.71 -23.31
N LYS A 482 4.05 28.21 -24.12
CA LYS A 482 3.76 27.55 -25.39
C LYS A 482 3.20 26.15 -25.20
N VAL A 483 3.68 25.45 -24.16
CA VAL A 483 3.25 24.10 -23.83
C VAL A 483 1.81 24.11 -23.25
N HIS A 484 1.49 25.10 -22.40
CA HIS A 484 0.19 25.21 -21.75
C HIS A 484 -0.95 25.61 -22.71
N ARG A 485 -0.70 26.52 -23.66
CA ARG A 485 -1.74 27.06 -24.55
C ARG A 485 -2.30 26.04 -25.56
N ARG A 486 -1.56 24.97 -25.84
CA ARG A 486 -1.92 23.99 -26.88
C ARG A 486 -2.23 22.59 -26.37
N GLY A 487 -2.16 22.38 -25.04
CA GLY A 487 -2.20 21.03 -24.47
C GLY A 487 -1.06 20.21 -25.09
N ALA A 488 0.06 20.03 -24.39
CA ALA A 488 1.28 19.42 -24.91
C ALA A 488 1.01 18.09 -25.65
N LYS A 489 0.70 18.19 -26.95
CA LYS A 489 0.40 17.03 -27.81
C LYS A 489 1.63 16.53 -28.58
N SER A 490 2.76 17.26 -28.49
CA SER A 490 3.97 16.91 -29.24
C SER A 490 5.24 17.25 -28.46
N VAL A 491 6.14 16.30 -28.41
CA VAL A 491 7.49 16.40 -27.82
C VAL A 491 8.35 17.51 -28.49
N THR A 492 8.01 17.88 -29.74
CA THR A 492 8.73 18.91 -30.52
C THR A 492 8.57 20.35 -30.02
N GLU A 493 7.61 20.59 -29.12
CA GLU A 493 7.39 21.92 -28.53
C GLU A 493 8.33 22.24 -27.36
N TRP A 494 9.04 21.22 -26.85
CA TRP A 494 9.99 21.33 -25.75
C TRP A 494 11.37 21.69 -26.27
N GLN A 495 11.63 22.99 -26.44
CA GLN A 495 12.94 23.50 -26.87
C GLN A 495 13.72 23.95 -25.66
N TYR A 496 14.86 23.29 -25.41
CA TYR A 496 15.78 23.64 -24.33
C TYR A 496 16.40 25.02 -24.55
N GLU A 497 16.37 25.87 -23.54
CA GLU A 497 17.09 27.14 -23.50
C GLU A 497 18.43 26.92 -22.76
N SER A 498 19.55 27.33 -23.41
CA SER A 498 20.85 27.10 -22.82
C SER A 498 20.98 27.83 -21.47
N LEU A 499 21.46 27.13 -20.45
CA LEU A 499 21.78 27.72 -19.14
C LEU A 499 22.68 28.94 -19.27
N ARG A 500 23.56 28.96 -20.27
CA ARG A 500 24.54 30.02 -20.52
C ARG A 500 23.94 31.33 -21.06
N GLU A 501 22.68 31.34 -21.46
CA GLU A 501 21.95 32.57 -21.75
C GLU A 501 21.69 33.39 -20.48
N TYR A 502 21.49 32.72 -19.36
CA TYR A 502 21.24 33.32 -18.05
C TYR A 502 22.51 33.41 -17.19
N ARG A 503 23.42 32.44 -17.31
CA ARG A 503 24.64 32.30 -16.51
C ARG A 503 25.86 32.01 -17.44
N PRO A 504 26.33 33.01 -18.17
CA PRO A 504 27.49 32.86 -19.10
C PRO A 504 28.79 32.50 -18.38
N ASP A 505 28.87 32.70 -17.07
CA ASP A 505 29.98 32.34 -16.19
C ASP A 505 30.11 30.83 -15.97
N LEU A 506 29.02 30.06 -16.17
CA LEU A 506 29.05 28.64 -15.98
C LEU A 506 29.65 27.91 -17.20
N PRO A 507 30.33 26.79 -16.96
CA PRO A 507 31.05 26.08 -18.02
C PRO A 507 30.08 25.36 -18.99
N LEU A 508 30.44 25.27 -20.26
CA LEU A 508 29.65 24.63 -21.31
C LEU A 508 29.30 23.17 -21.00
N TRP A 509 30.22 22.43 -20.40
CA TRP A 509 29.96 21.01 -20.08
C TRP A 509 28.80 20.81 -19.10
N LEU A 510 28.56 21.79 -18.19
CA LEU A 510 27.43 21.74 -17.26
C LEU A 510 26.10 21.99 -17.99
N ASP A 511 26.09 22.95 -18.94
CA ASP A 511 24.92 23.19 -19.79
C ASP A 511 24.54 21.95 -20.62
N LEU A 512 25.54 21.29 -21.22
CA LEU A 512 25.34 20.04 -21.97
C LEU A 512 24.81 18.89 -21.09
N ALA A 513 25.27 18.80 -19.85
CA ALA A 513 24.76 17.80 -18.91
C ALA A 513 23.29 18.07 -18.56
N LEU A 514 22.90 19.33 -18.38
CA LEU A 514 21.50 19.71 -18.14
C LEU A 514 20.64 19.56 -19.40
N GLU A 515 21.14 19.91 -20.59
CA GLU A 515 20.46 19.68 -21.88
C GLU A 515 20.10 18.19 -22.04
N LYS A 516 21.07 17.30 -21.75
CA LYS A 516 20.84 15.84 -21.77
C LYS A 516 19.81 15.39 -20.74
N ALA A 517 19.92 15.84 -19.49
CA ALA A 517 19.03 15.44 -18.40
C ALA A 517 17.59 15.96 -18.60
N CYS A 518 17.45 17.16 -19.15
CA CYS A 518 16.17 17.76 -19.51
C CYS A 518 15.67 17.35 -20.90
N HIS A 519 16.28 16.38 -21.60
CA HIS A 519 15.89 16.05 -22.96
C HIS A 519 14.43 15.60 -23.01
N PRO A 520 13.59 16.09 -23.98
CA PRO A 520 12.19 15.75 -24.07
C PRO A 520 11.93 14.25 -24.21
N SER A 521 12.76 13.52 -24.99
CA SER A 521 12.69 12.07 -25.09
C SER A 521 13.45 11.42 -23.92
N TYR A 522 12.75 10.64 -23.11
CA TYR A 522 13.35 9.93 -21.97
C TYR A 522 14.49 8.97 -22.37
N LYS A 523 14.46 8.42 -23.59
CA LYS A 523 15.49 7.52 -24.13
C LYS A 523 16.86 8.22 -24.35
N GLN A 524 16.87 9.53 -24.41
CA GLN A 524 18.10 10.33 -24.59
C GLN A 524 18.61 10.94 -23.28
N ARG A 525 17.88 10.71 -22.17
CA ARG A 525 18.33 11.11 -20.83
C ARG A 525 19.34 10.11 -20.27
N TYR A 526 19.71 10.32 -19.02
CA TYR A 526 20.55 9.38 -18.26
C TYR A 526 19.74 8.17 -17.79
N ASP A 527 20.37 7.00 -17.77
CA ASP A 527 19.77 5.77 -17.29
C ASP A 527 19.87 5.60 -15.77
N ALA A 528 20.69 6.41 -15.11
CA ALA A 528 20.85 6.39 -13.65
C ALA A 528 21.13 7.77 -13.07
N TYR A 529 20.66 8.04 -11.84
CA TYR A 529 21.00 9.27 -11.09
C TYR A 529 22.51 9.44 -10.90
N SER A 530 23.29 8.33 -10.81
CA SER A 530 24.73 8.37 -10.65
C SER A 530 25.47 8.91 -11.88
N GLU A 531 24.95 8.65 -13.06
CA GLU A 531 25.53 9.18 -14.30
C GLU A 531 25.31 10.68 -14.38
N PHE A 532 24.07 11.13 -14.15
CA PHE A 532 23.75 12.54 -14.09
C PHE A 532 24.59 13.27 -13.03
N TRP A 533 24.70 12.70 -11.82
CA TRP A 533 25.51 13.25 -10.75
C TRP A 533 26.98 13.41 -11.14
N ASN A 534 27.56 12.36 -11.77
CA ASN A 534 28.95 12.41 -12.24
C ASN A 534 29.17 13.55 -13.26
N ASP A 535 28.22 13.75 -14.17
CA ASP A 535 28.28 14.82 -15.18
C ASP A 535 27.98 16.21 -14.60
N LEU A 536 27.34 16.31 -13.45
CA LEU A 536 27.25 17.54 -12.67
C LEU A 536 28.56 17.88 -11.93
N LEU A 537 29.42 16.89 -11.65
CA LEU A 537 30.67 17.09 -10.92
C LEU A 537 31.84 17.42 -11.85
N LYS A 538 31.90 16.81 -13.01
CA LYS A 538 33.04 16.90 -13.94
C LYS A 538 32.63 16.85 -15.41
N PRO A 539 33.46 17.42 -16.31
CA PRO A 539 33.18 17.37 -17.74
C PRO A 539 33.07 15.95 -18.28
N ASN A 540 32.03 15.69 -19.09
CA ASN A 540 31.89 14.47 -19.85
C ASN A 540 32.48 14.66 -21.26
N ALA A 541 33.56 13.90 -21.57
CA ALA A 541 34.26 14.02 -22.83
C ALA A 541 33.41 13.67 -24.06
N GLU A 542 32.48 12.70 -23.89
CA GLU A 542 31.57 12.25 -24.96
C GLU A 542 30.58 13.37 -25.32
N LEU A 543 29.95 14.00 -24.32
CA LEU A 543 29.00 15.10 -24.55
C LEU A 543 29.70 16.28 -25.22
N MET A 544 30.96 16.59 -24.82
CA MET A 544 31.77 17.64 -25.44
C MET A 544 32.10 17.32 -26.89
N GLN A 545 32.43 16.05 -27.22
CA GLN A 545 32.70 15.64 -28.59
C GLN A 545 31.45 15.65 -29.46
N LEU A 546 30.31 15.20 -28.94
CA LEU A 546 29.02 15.24 -29.64
C LEU A 546 28.64 16.71 -29.98
N ASN A 547 28.82 17.63 -29.03
CA ASN A 547 28.56 19.06 -29.27
C ASN A 547 29.46 19.64 -30.36
N ASN A 548 30.72 19.27 -30.39
CA ASN A 548 31.68 19.74 -31.42
C ASN A 548 31.31 19.21 -32.84
N ARG A 549 30.53 18.14 -32.94
CA ARG A 549 30.03 17.60 -34.21
C ARG A 549 28.71 18.21 -34.67
N LYS A 550 28.01 18.96 -33.82
CA LYS A 550 26.79 19.67 -34.20
C LYS A 550 27.13 20.76 -35.23
N PRO A 551 26.25 21.05 -36.23
CA PRO A 551 26.43 22.18 -37.15
C PRO A 551 26.61 23.51 -36.38
N LEU A 552 27.41 24.41 -36.92
CA LEU A 552 27.70 25.73 -36.29
C LEU A 552 26.43 26.53 -35.98
N LEU A 553 25.38 26.37 -36.79
CA LEU A 553 24.06 26.97 -36.58
C LEU A 553 23.39 26.48 -35.29
N GLU A 554 23.57 25.22 -34.94
CA GLU A 554 23.00 24.61 -33.70
C GLU A 554 23.88 24.91 -32.47
N GLN A 555 25.19 25.06 -32.65
CA GLN A 555 26.12 25.37 -31.55
C GLN A 555 26.02 26.80 -31.06
N ASN A 556 25.83 27.77 -31.96
CA ASN A 556 25.86 29.22 -31.66
C ASN A 556 24.97 30.01 -32.64
N GLY A 557 23.68 29.63 -32.73
CA GLY A 557 22.74 30.24 -33.68
C GLY A 557 22.71 31.76 -33.65
N SER A 558 22.72 32.39 -32.46
CA SER A 558 22.70 33.84 -32.32
C SER A 558 23.97 34.51 -32.88
N ARG A 559 25.16 33.93 -32.63
CA ARG A 559 26.42 34.43 -33.18
C ARG A 559 26.51 34.29 -34.69
N VAL A 560 26.03 33.17 -35.23
CA VAL A 560 26.00 32.94 -36.69
C VAL A 560 25.08 33.95 -37.36
N TRP A 561 23.91 34.24 -36.79
CA TRP A 561 23.00 35.28 -37.29
C TRP A 561 23.58 36.70 -37.13
N GLN A 562 24.31 37.01 -36.06
CA GLN A 562 25.02 38.27 -35.88
C GLN A 562 26.11 38.46 -36.94
N ILE A 563 26.91 37.41 -37.20
CA ILE A 563 27.95 37.44 -38.25
C ILE A 563 27.31 37.62 -39.61
N PHE A 564 26.22 36.89 -39.90
CA PHE A 564 25.49 37.01 -41.16
C PHE A 564 24.89 38.41 -41.34
N SER A 565 24.33 38.99 -40.28
CA SER A 565 23.81 40.38 -40.30
C SER A 565 24.91 41.39 -40.50
N LEU A 566 26.09 41.22 -39.88
CA LEU A 566 27.26 42.11 -40.11
C LEU A 566 27.77 42.02 -41.55
N ILE A 567 27.83 40.82 -42.11
CA ILE A 567 28.19 40.61 -43.53
C ILE A 567 27.15 41.28 -44.47
N LEU A 568 25.87 41.13 -44.17
CA LEU A 568 24.81 41.77 -44.95
C LEU A 568 24.89 43.29 -44.88
N CYS A 569 25.14 43.86 -43.69
CA CYS A 569 25.34 45.29 -43.52
C CYS A 569 26.60 45.79 -44.28
N ALA A 570 27.69 45.02 -44.24
CA ALA A 570 28.89 45.36 -45.02
C ALA A 570 28.64 45.36 -46.54
N ILE A 571 27.87 44.39 -47.04
CA ILE A 571 27.49 44.32 -48.45
C ILE A 571 26.59 45.52 -48.86
N VAL A 572 25.63 45.88 -48.01
CA VAL A 572 24.76 47.05 -48.24
C VAL A 572 25.56 48.34 -48.26
N ILE A 573 26.51 48.50 -47.33
CA ILE A 573 27.39 49.68 -47.32
C ILE A 573 28.27 49.73 -48.57
N LEU A 574 28.82 48.61 -49.01
CA LEU A 574 29.61 48.52 -50.26
C LEU A 574 28.76 48.86 -51.50
N GLN A 575 27.54 48.33 -51.57
CA GLN A 575 26.62 48.67 -52.65
C GLN A 575 26.28 50.18 -52.68
N TRP A 576 26.07 50.76 -51.49
CA TRP A 576 25.77 52.20 -51.38
C TRP A 576 26.99 53.04 -51.78
N TYR A 577 28.21 52.59 -51.42
CA TYR A 577 29.45 53.28 -51.84
C TYR A 577 29.65 53.25 -53.34
N PHE A 578 29.38 52.12 -54.02
CA PHE A 578 29.46 52.03 -55.47
C PHE A 578 28.35 52.83 -56.18
N LEU A 579 27.14 52.89 -55.66
CA LEU A 579 26.04 53.70 -56.19
C LEU A 579 26.27 55.20 -55.99
N ALA A 580 27.06 55.65 -55.01
CA ALA A 580 27.41 57.05 -54.75
C ALA A 580 28.60 57.55 -55.59
N GLN A 581 29.31 56.63 -56.26
CA GLN A 581 30.38 56.96 -57.19
C GLN A 581 29.99 57.05 -58.68
N HIS A 582 28.78 56.64 -59.00
CA HIS A 582 28.11 56.79 -60.28
C HIS A 582 27.01 57.85 -60.20
#